data_0e9030e3ee24de80b4b259d8b7a94562
#
_entry.id   0e9030e3ee24de80b4b259d8b7a94562
#
_cell.length_a   1.000
_cell.length_b   1.000
_cell.length_c   1.000
_cell.angle_alpha   90.00
_cell.angle_beta   90.00
_cell.angle_gamma   90.00
#
_symmetry.space_group_name_H-M   'P 1'
#
loop_
_entity.id
_entity.type
_entity.pdbx_description
1 polymer ?
#
loop_
_entity_poly.entity_id
_entity_poly.type
_entity_poly.pdbx_seq_one_letter_code
_entity_poly.pdbx_strand_id
1 'polypeptide(L)'
;MSGMLRSKNIDRICCLVIACTMLLAAGFTALAGAGVLESSRKTSLTYAKHLVDQSTVHKIEITMDGWDDFIDNCTDEKYRACAVIIDGEAQGTVGIRAKGNTSLSSMAQYDNDRYSFKIEFDHYQKKKTYRGLDKLSLNNIIQDATYMKDYWSYTFMNQMGLASPLCSYTEIYVNGEYWGLYLAVEGVEEAFLERNYGEDY
;
A
#
# COMPACT_ATOMS: atom_id res chain seq x y z
N MET A 1 32.83 33.13 43.29
CA MET A 1 32.32 32.75 41.93
C MET A 1 30.93 33.37 41.66
N SER A 2 30.73 34.68 41.77
CA SER A 2 29.41 35.31 41.61
C SER A 2 29.37 36.57 40.73
N GLY A 3 30.45 36.84 39.98
CA GLY A 3 30.57 38.04 39.14
C GLY A 3 30.23 37.89 37.66
N MET A 4 29.99 36.67 37.18
CA MET A 4 29.88 36.38 35.72
C MET A 4 28.45 36.42 35.18
N LEU A 5 27.42 36.49 36.02
CA LEU A 5 26.00 36.44 35.64
C LEU A 5 25.29 37.80 35.55
N ARG A 6 26.01 38.91 35.65
CA ARG A 6 25.44 40.27 35.68
C ARG A 6 26.00 41.20 34.59
N SER A 7 26.25 40.65 33.41
CA SER A 7 26.66 41.49 32.27
C SER A 7 25.41 41.86 31.47
N LYS A 8 25.18 43.17 31.24
CA LYS A 8 24.12 43.69 30.37
C LYS A 8 24.15 43.10 28.96
N ASN A 9 25.26 42.54 28.54
CA ASN A 9 25.44 41.87 27.27
C ASN A 9 24.84 40.43 27.28
N ILE A 10 24.91 39.73 28.44
CA ILE A 10 24.30 38.40 28.56
C ILE A 10 22.79 38.52 28.45
N ASP A 11 22.15 39.47 29.13
CA ASP A 11 20.71 39.70 29.04
C ASP A 11 20.29 40.03 27.61
N ARG A 12 21.07 40.87 26.90
CA ARG A 12 20.81 41.18 25.49
C ARG A 12 20.94 39.95 24.57
N ILE A 13 21.96 39.11 24.81
CA ILE A 13 22.15 37.87 24.05
C ILE A 13 21.00 36.90 24.33
N CYS A 14 20.61 36.73 25.59
CA CYS A 14 19.45 35.89 25.94
C CYS A 14 18.15 36.36 25.31
N CYS A 15 17.90 37.70 25.37
CA CYS A 15 16.71 38.27 24.68
C CYS A 15 16.73 38.05 23.17
N LEU A 16 17.91 38.20 22.53
CA LEU A 16 18.04 37.93 21.09
C LEU A 16 17.81 36.47 20.74
N VAL A 17 18.37 35.54 21.54
CA VAL A 17 18.16 34.09 21.32
C VAL A 17 16.68 33.73 21.46
N ILE A 18 16.00 34.23 22.51
CA ILE A 18 14.59 34.01 22.74
C ILE A 18 13.77 34.60 21.59
N ALA A 19 14.07 35.81 21.16
CA ALA A 19 13.36 36.42 20.01
C ALA A 19 13.54 35.62 18.71
N CYS A 20 14.78 35.17 18.43
CA CYS A 20 15.07 34.31 17.26
C CYS A 20 14.35 32.99 17.34
N THR A 21 14.30 32.32 18.48
CA THR A 21 13.59 31.04 18.65
C THR A 21 12.08 31.21 18.48
N MET A 22 11.51 32.29 19.00
CA MET A 22 10.09 32.62 18.81
C MET A 22 9.77 32.89 17.34
N LEU A 23 10.62 33.65 16.64
CA LEU A 23 10.44 33.91 15.21
C LEU A 23 10.56 32.64 14.36
N LEU A 24 11.50 31.75 14.68
CA LEU A 24 11.64 30.46 14.01
C LEU A 24 10.42 29.55 14.26
N ALA A 25 9.94 29.49 15.50
CA ALA A 25 8.74 28.74 15.85
C ALA A 25 7.49 29.30 15.14
N ALA A 26 7.32 30.63 15.12
CA ALA A 26 6.23 31.28 14.41
C ALA A 26 6.32 31.08 12.89
N GLY A 27 7.53 31.13 12.33
CA GLY A 27 7.78 30.82 10.92
C GLY A 27 7.45 29.37 10.57
N PHE A 28 7.85 28.42 11.42
CA PHE A 28 7.55 27.02 11.25
C PHE A 28 6.04 26.72 11.33
N THR A 29 5.34 27.32 12.31
CA THR A 29 3.88 27.16 12.42
C THR A 29 3.12 27.84 11.26
N ALA A 30 3.61 28.96 10.76
CA ALA A 30 3.04 29.62 9.58
C ALA A 30 3.24 28.78 8.30
N LEU A 31 4.43 28.20 8.11
CA LEU A 31 4.72 27.28 6.99
C LEU A 31 3.90 25.98 7.09
N ALA A 32 3.71 25.44 8.28
CA ALA A 32 2.84 24.29 8.53
C ALA A 32 1.36 24.62 8.23
N GLY A 33 0.88 25.80 8.68
CA GLY A 33 -0.48 26.27 8.44
C GLY A 33 -0.74 26.67 6.97
N ALA A 34 0.29 27.07 6.24
CA ALA A 34 0.21 27.35 4.80
C ALA A 34 0.26 26.10 3.91
N GLY A 35 0.35 24.90 4.51
CA GLY A 35 0.42 23.63 3.76
C GLY A 35 1.76 23.42 3.01
N VAL A 36 2.77 24.28 3.25
CA VAL A 36 4.08 24.14 2.59
C VAL A 36 4.80 22.88 3.06
N LEU A 37 4.58 22.48 4.32
CA LEU A 37 5.10 21.23 4.87
C LEU A 37 4.27 19.99 4.45
N GLU A 38 3.02 20.18 4.02
CA GLU A 38 2.19 19.12 3.42
C GLU A 38 2.48 18.93 1.92
N SER A 39 3.19 19.84 1.29
CA SER A 39 3.51 19.80 -0.14
C SER A 39 4.43 18.63 -0.50
N SER A 40 5.21 18.11 0.43
CA SER A 40 5.99 16.88 0.23
C SER A 40 5.11 15.60 0.26
N ARG A 41 3.87 15.69 0.74
CA ARG A 41 2.91 14.58 0.80
C ARG A 41 2.08 14.38 -0.48
N LYS A 42 2.33 15.15 -1.51
CA LYS A 42 1.67 14.99 -2.81
C LYS A 42 2.43 14.10 -3.77
N THR A 43 2.98 13.02 -3.27
CA THR A 43 3.39 11.97 -4.17
C THR A 43 2.14 11.26 -4.71
N SER A 44 2.23 10.83 -5.91
CA SER A 44 1.19 10.30 -6.79
C SER A 44 0.54 8.98 -6.32
N LEU A 45 0.36 8.75 -5.03
CA LEU A 45 -0.31 7.56 -4.49
C LEU A 45 -1.81 7.60 -4.77
N THR A 46 -2.15 7.71 -6.06
CA THR A 46 -3.53 7.82 -6.49
C THR A 46 -4.26 6.48 -6.50
N TYR A 47 -3.53 5.35 -6.38
CA TYR A 47 -4.14 4.03 -6.24
C TYR A 47 -5.15 3.95 -5.09
N ALA A 48 -4.90 4.68 -4.00
CA ALA A 48 -5.79 4.73 -2.85
C ALA A 48 -7.21 5.26 -3.19
N LYS A 49 -7.34 6.05 -4.24
CA LYS A 49 -8.63 6.57 -4.73
C LYS A 49 -9.26 5.71 -5.81
N HIS A 50 -8.47 4.90 -6.50
CA HIS A 50 -8.93 4.09 -7.64
C HIS A 50 -9.20 2.64 -7.24
N LEU A 51 -8.19 1.95 -6.67
CA LEU A 51 -8.31 0.53 -6.34
C LEU A 51 -8.98 0.29 -4.97
N VAL A 52 -9.11 1.32 -4.15
CA VAL A 52 -9.67 1.20 -2.78
C VAL A 52 -10.96 2.01 -2.61
N ASP A 53 -11.63 2.29 -3.71
CA ASP A 53 -13.00 2.78 -3.66
C ASP A 53 -13.91 1.63 -3.20
N GLN A 54 -14.39 1.73 -1.96
CA GLN A 54 -15.25 0.71 -1.34
C GLN A 54 -16.70 0.77 -1.83
N SER A 55 -17.05 1.72 -2.68
CA SER A 55 -18.39 1.85 -3.25
C SER A 55 -18.63 0.93 -4.45
N THR A 56 -17.57 0.31 -4.97
CA THR A 56 -17.62 -0.57 -6.14
C THR A 56 -16.83 -1.86 -5.91
N VAL A 57 -17.16 -2.90 -6.65
CA VAL A 57 -16.32 -4.09 -6.79
C VAL A 57 -15.44 -3.88 -8.01
N HIS A 58 -14.14 -3.89 -7.81
CA HIS A 58 -13.15 -3.67 -8.86
C HIS A 58 -13.02 -4.90 -9.76
N LYS A 59 -12.46 -4.72 -10.96
CA LYS A 59 -12.20 -5.80 -11.90
C LYS A 59 -10.71 -5.90 -12.19
N ILE A 60 -10.14 -7.09 -12.01
CA ILE A 60 -8.76 -7.41 -12.39
C ILE A 60 -8.78 -8.54 -13.42
N GLU A 61 -8.23 -8.25 -14.60
CA GLU A 61 -8.11 -9.21 -15.69
C GLU A 61 -6.64 -9.63 -15.82
N ILE A 62 -6.40 -10.92 -15.72
CA ILE A 62 -5.07 -11.52 -15.81
C ILE A 62 -5.01 -12.32 -17.11
N THR A 63 -4.01 -12.05 -17.94
CA THR A 63 -3.73 -12.85 -19.14
C THR A 63 -2.36 -13.51 -18.98
N MET A 64 -2.35 -14.84 -19.03
CA MET A 64 -1.14 -15.63 -18.84
C MET A 64 -1.21 -16.90 -19.73
N ASP A 65 -0.19 -17.09 -20.53
CA ASP A 65 0.03 -18.38 -21.19
C ASP A 65 0.50 -19.40 -20.15
N GLY A 66 -0.06 -20.62 -20.18
CA GLY A 66 0.30 -21.68 -19.23
C GLY A 66 -0.21 -21.42 -17.82
N TRP A 67 -1.42 -20.88 -17.68
CA TRP A 67 -2.08 -20.66 -16.39
C TRP A 67 -2.23 -21.96 -15.60
N ASP A 68 -2.60 -23.07 -16.23
CA ASP A 68 -2.77 -24.36 -15.56
C ASP A 68 -1.43 -24.84 -14.98
N ASP A 69 -0.33 -24.77 -15.74
CA ASP A 69 1.03 -25.06 -15.23
C ASP A 69 1.44 -24.14 -14.07
N PHE A 70 1.03 -22.87 -14.09
CA PHE A 70 1.24 -21.95 -12.97
C PHE A 70 0.47 -22.40 -11.73
N ILE A 71 -0.79 -22.79 -11.86
CA ILE A 71 -1.63 -23.27 -10.76
C ILE A 71 -1.08 -24.57 -10.17
N ASP A 72 -0.72 -25.53 -11.01
CA ASP A 72 -0.14 -26.83 -10.59
C ASP A 72 1.15 -26.65 -9.77
N ASN A 73 1.90 -25.57 -10.03
CA ASN A 73 3.16 -25.25 -9.36
C ASN A 73 3.04 -24.08 -8.35
N CYS A 74 1.83 -23.71 -7.93
CA CYS A 74 1.59 -22.58 -7.03
C CYS A 74 2.32 -22.67 -5.69
N THR A 75 2.53 -23.89 -5.17
CA THR A 75 3.24 -24.13 -3.91
C THR A 75 4.72 -23.77 -3.95
N ASP A 76 5.32 -23.63 -5.12
CA ASP A 76 6.70 -23.18 -5.29
C ASP A 76 6.88 -21.67 -4.99
N GLU A 77 5.80 -20.91 -4.94
CA GLU A 77 5.77 -19.44 -4.74
C GLU A 77 6.68 -18.67 -5.72
N LYS A 78 6.92 -19.19 -6.91
CA LYS A 78 7.77 -18.55 -7.92
C LYS A 78 6.98 -17.53 -8.73
N TYR A 79 7.60 -16.40 -8.99
CA TYR A 79 7.02 -15.39 -9.88
C TYR A 79 6.97 -15.88 -11.33
N ARG A 80 5.83 -15.63 -11.96
CA ARG A 80 5.60 -15.79 -13.39
C ARG A 80 5.17 -14.46 -14.00
N ALA A 81 5.49 -14.26 -15.26
CA ALA A 81 5.06 -13.08 -16.00
C ALA A 81 3.61 -13.23 -16.46
N CYS A 82 2.82 -12.18 -16.26
CA CYS A 82 1.47 -12.06 -16.81
C CYS A 82 1.19 -10.63 -17.23
N ALA A 83 0.18 -10.45 -18.09
CA ALA A 83 -0.40 -9.13 -18.36
C ALA A 83 -1.58 -8.90 -17.41
N VAL A 84 -1.72 -7.69 -16.87
CA VAL A 84 -2.80 -7.33 -15.96
C VAL A 84 -3.49 -6.07 -16.44
N ILE A 85 -4.83 -6.08 -16.36
CA ILE A 85 -5.70 -4.92 -16.58
C ILE A 85 -6.49 -4.71 -15.27
N ILE A 86 -6.47 -3.50 -14.73
CA ILE A 86 -7.23 -3.12 -13.53
C ILE A 86 -8.25 -2.06 -13.94
N ASP A 87 -9.54 -2.35 -13.78
CA ASP A 87 -10.66 -1.46 -14.13
C ASP A 87 -10.53 -0.89 -15.56
N GLY A 88 -10.08 -1.70 -16.51
CA GLY A 88 -9.86 -1.31 -17.90
C GLY A 88 -8.52 -0.62 -18.18
N GLU A 89 -7.68 -0.36 -17.17
CA GLU A 89 -6.36 0.24 -17.32
C GLU A 89 -5.29 -0.85 -17.43
N ALA A 90 -4.65 -0.96 -18.60
CA ALA A 90 -3.62 -1.96 -18.85
C ALA A 90 -2.32 -1.63 -18.09
N GLN A 91 -1.84 -2.59 -17.30
CA GLN A 91 -0.60 -2.48 -16.56
C GLN A 91 0.59 -3.11 -17.30
N GLY A 92 0.34 -3.77 -18.44
CA GLY A 92 1.37 -4.52 -19.17
C GLY A 92 1.90 -5.69 -18.35
N THR A 93 3.15 -6.10 -18.60
CA THR A 93 3.75 -7.26 -17.94
C THR A 93 4.13 -6.96 -16.50
N VAL A 94 3.67 -7.82 -15.58
CA VAL A 94 3.93 -7.78 -14.14
C VAL A 94 4.33 -9.17 -13.64
N GLY A 95 4.87 -9.26 -12.43
CA GLY A 95 5.12 -10.53 -11.76
C GLY A 95 3.89 -10.95 -10.96
N ILE A 96 3.46 -12.20 -11.11
CA ILE A 96 2.46 -12.81 -10.24
C ILE A 96 3.02 -14.08 -9.60
N ARG A 97 2.69 -14.34 -8.36
CA ARG A 97 2.95 -15.61 -7.67
C ARG A 97 1.83 -15.95 -6.71
N ALA A 98 1.70 -17.21 -6.36
CA ALA A 98 0.89 -17.58 -5.21
C ALA A 98 1.49 -17.02 -3.92
N LYS A 99 0.66 -16.81 -2.91
CA LYS A 99 1.05 -16.30 -1.60
C LYS A 99 0.22 -16.92 -0.47
N GLY A 100 0.73 -16.75 0.70
CA GLY A 100 0.11 -17.20 1.94
C GLY A 100 0.86 -18.40 2.53
N ASN A 101 0.64 -18.66 3.78
CA ASN A 101 1.19 -19.82 4.47
C ASN A 101 0.08 -20.87 4.62
N THR A 102 -0.83 -20.66 5.58
CA THR A 102 -1.94 -21.58 5.83
C THR A 102 -2.91 -21.66 4.64
N SER A 103 -3.25 -20.53 4.01
CA SER A 103 -4.16 -20.53 2.84
C SER A 103 -3.56 -21.29 1.65
N LEU A 104 -2.25 -21.18 1.41
CA LEU A 104 -1.56 -21.89 0.34
C LEU A 104 -1.63 -23.41 0.58
N SER A 105 -1.26 -23.87 1.78
CA SER A 105 -1.31 -25.28 2.16
C SER A 105 -2.73 -25.83 2.14
N SER A 106 -3.72 -25.05 2.57
CA SER A 106 -5.12 -25.46 2.56
C SER A 106 -5.66 -25.65 1.15
N MET A 107 -5.30 -24.77 0.19
CA MET A 107 -5.74 -24.91 -1.19
C MET A 107 -5.21 -26.19 -1.81
N ALA A 108 -3.92 -26.46 -1.68
CA ALA A 108 -3.32 -27.68 -2.14
C ALA A 108 -3.97 -28.95 -1.50
N GLN A 109 -4.34 -28.86 -0.21
CA GLN A 109 -5.00 -29.97 0.50
C GLN A 109 -6.46 -30.19 0.08
N TYR A 110 -7.18 -29.10 -0.28
CA TYR A 110 -8.60 -29.16 -0.66
C TYR A 110 -8.83 -29.42 -2.15
N ASP A 111 -7.78 -29.65 -2.92
CA ASP A 111 -7.84 -29.80 -4.38
C ASP A 111 -8.61 -28.62 -5.01
N ASN A 112 -8.20 -27.40 -4.64
CA ASN A 112 -8.85 -26.18 -5.03
C ASN A 112 -7.84 -25.17 -5.57
N ASP A 113 -8.10 -24.63 -6.75
CA ASP A 113 -7.19 -23.78 -7.52
C ASP A 113 -7.30 -22.31 -7.16
N ARG A 114 -8.20 -21.93 -6.26
CA ARG A 114 -8.40 -20.55 -5.85
C ARG A 114 -7.34 -20.07 -4.85
N TYR A 115 -6.08 -20.12 -5.25
CA TYR A 115 -4.97 -19.60 -4.45
C TYR A 115 -5.08 -18.09 -4.23
N SER A 116 -4.49 -17.59 -3.14
CA SER A 116 -4.19 -16.18 -2.98
C SER A 116 -2.97 -15.82 -3.80
N PHE A 117 -2.98 -14.63 -4.43
CA PHE A 117 -1.88 -14.20 -5.29
C PHE A 117 -1.23 -12.93 -4.77
N LYS A 118 0.02 -12.70 -5.15
CA LYS A 118 0.73 -11.42 -5.03
C LYS A 118 1.12 -10.95 -6.42
N ILE A 119 0.73 -9.73 -6.75
CA ILE A 119 1.17 -9.02 -7.95
C ILE A 119 2.27 -8.06 -7.54
N GLU A 120 3.39 -8.08 -8.26
CA GLU A 120 4.52 -7.16 -8.13
C GLU A 120 4.67 -6.41 -9.45
N PHE A 121 4.37 -5.11 -9.41
CA PHE A 121 4.33 -4.30 -10.63
C PHE A 121 5.72 -4.03 -11.19
N ASP A 122 6.72 -3.89 -10.33
CA ASP A 122 8.10 -3.58 -10.69
C ASP A 122 9.00 -4.82 -10.86
N HIS A 123 8.46 -6.04 -10.78
CA HIS A 123 9.24 -7.28 -10.82
C HIS A 123 10.14 -7.39 -12.06
N TYR A 124 9.62 -7.03 -13.23
CA TYR A 124 10.35 -7.07 -14.50
C TYR A 124 10.81 -5.68 -14.97
N GLN A 125 10.22 -4.62 -14.46
CA GLN A 125 10.51 -3.25 -14.84
C GLN A 125 10.63 -2.36 -13.61
N LYS A 126 11.87 -2.07 -13.20
CA LYS A 126 12.17 -1.26 -12.00
C LYS A 126 11.35 0.03 -11.95
N LYS A 127 10.86 0.37 -10.76
CA LYS A 127 10.06 1.57 -10.46
C LYS A 127 8.69 1.62 -11.14
N LYS A 128 8.24 0.55 -11.78
CA LYS A 128 6.89 0.46 -12.31
C LYS A 128 5.92 0.29 -11.15
N THR A 129 4.85 1.09 -11.15
CA THR A 129 3.80 1.03 -10.13
C THR A 129 2.43 1.14 -10.78
N TYR A 130 1.40 0.63 -10.12
CA TYR A 130 0.02 0.98 -10.43
C TYR A 130 -0.34 2.23 -9.64
N ARG A 131 -0.26 3.41 -10.27
CA ARG A 131 -0.61 4.69 -9.65
C ARG A 131 0.06 4.93 -8.28
N GLY A 132 1.31 4.50 -8.15
CA GLY A 132 2.11 4.57 -6.93
C GLY A 132 2.12 3.29 -6.09
N LEU A 133 1.28 2.29 -6.38
CA LEU A 133 1.30 0.99 -5.70
C LEU A 133 2.35 0.08 -6.34
N ASP A 134 3.27 -0.41 -5.53
CA ASP A 134 4.34 -1.35 -5.95
C ASP A 134 3.86 -2.81 -5.93
N LYS A 135 3.08 -3.20 -4.92
CA LYS A 135 2.65 -4.59 -4.72
C LYS A 135 1.21 -4.69 -4.24
N LEU A 136 0.49 -5.64 -4.81
CA LEU A 136 -0.91 -5.92 -4.50
C LEU A 136 -1.08 -7.38 -4.10
N SER A 137 -1.72 -7.60 -2.97
CA SER A 137 -2.15 -8.94 -2.52
C SER A 137 -3.60 -9.17 -2.92
N LEU A 138 -3.88 -10.32 -3.52
CA LEU A 138 -5.22 -10.79 -3.87
C LEU A 138 -5.55 -11.98 -2.96
N ASN A 139 -6.28 -11.71 -1.89
CA ASN A 139 -6.60 -12.74 -0.89
C ASN A 139 -7.87 -13.48 -1.30
N ASN A 140 -7.80 -14.81 -1.34
CA ASN A 140 -8.92 -15.70 -1.72
C ASN A 140 -10.01 -15.84 -0.64
N ILE A 141 -9.75 -15.36 0.59
CA ILE A 141 -10.66 -15.33 1.73
C ILE A 141 -11.25 -16.72 2.09
N ILE A 142 -10.54 -17.81 1.75
CA ILE A 142 -11.05 -19.17 1.87
C ILE A 142 -11.44 -19.58 3.31
N GLN A 143 -10.82 -18.95 4.32
CA GLN A 143 -11.07 -19.27 5.72
C GLN A 143 -12.20 -18.46 6.35
N ASP A 144 -12.88 -17.63 5.57
CA ASP A 144 -13.99 -16.79 6.03
C ASP A 144 -15.20 -16.92 5.11
N ALA A 145 -16.17 -17.72 5.53
CA ALA A 145 -17.43 -17.93 4.81
C ALA A 145 -18.27 -16.65 4.67
N THR A 146 -17.99 -15.61 5.46
CA THR A 146 -18.69 -14.33 5.37
C THR A 146 -18.05 -13.38 4.39
N TYR A 147 -16.80 -13.61 3.98
CA TYR A 147 -15.95 -12.73 3.18
C TYR A 147 -15.67 -11.35 3.81
N MET A 148 -15.99 -11.15 5.09
CA MET A 148 -16.03 -9.82 5.72
C MET A 148 -14.95 -9.58 6.77
N LYS A 149 -14.31 -10.62 7.34
CA LYS A 149 -13.39 -10.45 8.47
C LYS A 149 -12.20 -9.54 8.15
N ASP A 150 -11.46 -9.86 7.09
CA ASP A 150 -10.27 -9.09 6.70
C ASP A 150 -10.68 -7.67 6.28
N TYR A 151 -11.76 -7.55 5.49
CA TYR A 151 -12.29 -6.27 5.05
C TYR A 151 -12.63 -5.36 6.23
N TRP A 152 -13.43 -5.85 7.19
CA TRP A 152 -13.80 -5.08 8.37
C TRP A 152 -12.61 -4.79 9.27
N SER A 153 -11.67 -5.73 9.42
CA SER A 153 -10.48 -5.53 10.24
C SER A 153 -9.63 -4.37 9.70
N TYR A 154 -9.29 -4.39 8.42
CA TYR A 154 -8.50 -3.32 7.80
C TYR A 154 -9.25 -1.99 7.78
N THR A 155 -10.53 -1.99 7.40
CA THR A 155 -11.35 -0.77 7.35
C THR A 155 -11.49 -0.13 8.73
N PHE A 156 -11.77 -0.94 9.76
CA PHE A 156 -11.93 -0.45 11.12
C PHE A 156 -10.62 0.11 11.69
N MET A 157 -9.51 -0.59 11.48
CA MET A 157 -8.19 -0.09 11.90
C MET A 157 -7.85 1.25 11.23
N ASN A 158 -8.11 1.37 9.92
CA ASN A 158 -7.91 2.63 9.19
C ASN A 158 -8.81 3.75 9.74
N GLN A 159 -10.10 3.48 10.06
CA GLN A 159 -11.01 4.45 10.67
C GLN A 159 -10.56 4.89 12.06
N MET A 160 -9.88 4.02 12.81
CA MET A 160 -9.27 4.36 14.10
C MET A 160 -7.97 5.15 13.97
N GLY A 161 -7.51 5.46 12.76
CA GLY A 161 -6.26 6.18 12.51
C GLY A 161 -5.00 5.34 12.68
N LEU A 162 -5.12 4.01 12.71
CA LEU A 162 -3.96 3.11 12.74
C LEU A 162 -3.41 2.92 11.32
N ALA A 163 -2.09 2.78 11.22
CA ALA A 163 -1.44 2.39 9.98
C ALA A 163 -1.86 0.95 9.64
N SER A 164 -2.76 0.81 8.67
CA SER A 164 -3.31 -0.46 8.24
C SER A 164 -3.41 -0.49 6.71
N PRO A 165 -3.24 -1.65 6.06
CA PRO A 165 -3.42 -1.78 4.63
C PRO A 165 -4.79 -1.29 4.17
N LEU A 166 -4.82 -0.67 3.01
CA LEU A 166 -6.06 -0.39 2.30
C LEU A 166 -6.55 -1.66 1.60
N CYS A 167 -7.86 -1.82 1.47
CA CYS A 167 -8.43 -2.97 0.81
C CYS A 167 -9.78 -2.66 0.14
N SER A 168 -10.09 -3.44 -0.90
CA SER A 168 -11.38 -3.43 -1.61
C SER A 168 -11.68 -4.81 -2.20
N TYR A 169 -12.95 -5.07 -2.50
CA TYR A 169 -13.31 -6.29 -3.21
C TYR A 169 -12.98 -6.17 -4.69
N THR A 170 -12.54 -7.28 -5.27
CA THR A 170 -12.26 -7.36 -6.70
C THR A 170 -12.71 -8.69 -7.29
N GLU A 171 -13.29 -8.65 -8.47
CA GLU A 171 -13.50 -9.82 -9.31
C GLU A 171 -12.25 -10.07 -10.14
N ILE A 172 -11.77 -11.31 -10.11
CA ILE A 172 -10.65 -11.74 -10.95
C ILE A 172 -11.19 -12.50 -12.15
N TYR A 173 -10.68 -12.14 -13.32
CA TYR A 173 -10.84 -12.86 -14.57
C TYR A 173 -9.49 -13.33 -15.05
N VAL A 174 -9.40 -14.57 -15.50
CA VAL A 174 -8.18 -15.16 -16.06
C VAL A 174 -8.46 -15.61 -17.47
N ASN A 175 -7.65 -15.12 -18.42
CA ASN A 175 -7.81 -15.42 -19.84
C ASN A 175 -9.24 -15.21 -20.37
N GLY A 176 -9.95 -14.22 -19.77
CA GLY A 176 -11.32 -13.86 -20.13
C GLY A 176 -12.41 -14.62 -19.35
N GLU A 177 -12.07 -15.62 -18.55
CA GLU A 177 -13.02 -16.38 -17.74
C GLU A 177 -13.04 -15.89 -16.29
N TYR A 178 -14.23 -15.85 -15.67
CA TYR A 178 -14.40 -15.47 -14.27
C TYR A 178 -13.72 -16.49 -13.35
N TRP A 179 -12.76 -16.02 -12.56
CA TRP A 179 -11.99 -16.85 -11.62
C TRP A 179 -12.53 -16.82 -10.18
N GLY A 180 -13.01 -15.68 -9.75
CA GLY A 180 -13.62 -15.53 -8.42
C GLY A 180 -13.57 -14.14 -7.82
N LEU A 181 -14.27 -14.00 -6.69
CA LEU A 181 -14.23 -12.81 -5.85
C LEU A 181 -13.06 -12.92 -4.86
N TYR A 182 -12.27 -11.85 -4.78
CA TYR A 182 -11.10 -11.72 -3.91
C TYR A 182 -11.13 -10.41 -3.13
N LEU A 183 -10.34 -10.33 -2.06
CA LEU A 183 -10.01 -9.06 -1.41
C LEU A 183 -8.65 -8.60 -1.93
N ALA A 184 -8.63 -7.50 -2.66
CA ALA A 184 -7.42 -6.79 -3.02
C ALA A 184 -6.93 -6.01 -1.79
N VAL A 185 -5.69 -6.25 -1.38
CA VAL A 185 -5.08 -5.67 -0.19
C VAL A 185 -3.75 -5.04 -0.56
N GLU A 186 -3.54 -3.81 -0.16
CA GLU A 186 -2.27 -3.08 -0.29
C GLU A 186 -1.11 -3.93 0.27
N GLY A 187 -0.02 -4.04 -0.46
CA GLY A 187 1.21 -4.64 0.07
C GLY A 187 1.77 -3.80 1.21
N VAL A 188 2.12 -4.43 2.35
CA VAL A 188 2.81 -3.72 3.45
C VAL A 188 4.29 -3.60 3.08
N GLU A 189 4.57 -2.74 2.10
CA GLU A 189 5.89 -2.49 1.53
C GLU A 189 6.06 -1.00 1.21
N GLU A 190 6.78 -0.62 0.15
CA GLU A 190 7.16 0.78 -0.10
C GLU A 190 5.95 1.74 -0.16
N ALA A 191 4.93 1.43 -0.96
CA ALA A 191 3.75 2.29 -1.10
C ALA A 191 2.98 2.48 0.23
N PHE A 192 2.86 1.41 1.03
CA PHE A 192 2.25 1.47 2.36
C PHE A 192 3.07 2.35 3.31
N LEU A 193 4.40 2.19 3.32
CA LEU A 193 5.29 2.99 4.17
C LEU A 193 5.24 4.46 3.78
N GLU A 194 5.34 4.76 2.49
CA GLU A 194 5.23 6.12 1.98
C GLU A 194 3.90 6.77 2.34
N ARG A 195 2.79 6.06 2.20
CA ARG A 195 1.45 6.55 2.52
C ARG A 195 1.28 6.88 4.00
N ASN A 196 1.84 6.06 4.89
CA ASN A 196 1.63 6.21 6.33
C ASN A 196 2.70 7.07 7.02
N TYR A 197 3.93 7.07 6.50
CA TYR A 197 5.08 7.66 7.20
C TYR A 197 5.86 8.69 6.37
N GLY A 198 5.60 8.79 5.05
CA GLY A 198 6.25 9.74 4.14
C GLY A 198 7.37 9.11 3.30
N GLU A 199 7.92 9.91 2.35
CA GLU A 199 8.88 9.45 1.33
C GLU A 199 10.26 9.05 1.87
N ASP A 200 10.63 9.48 3.05
CA ASP A 200 11.97 9.30 3.64
C ASP A 200 12.04 8.07 4.58
N TYR A 201 11.13 7.12 4.42
CA TYR A 201 11.05 5.99 5.34
C TYR A 201 11.70 4.74 4.75
#